data_c0a860275380819359984261ab292db3
#
_entry.id   c0a860275380819359984261ab292db3
#
_cell.length_a   1.000
_cell.length_b   1.000
_cell.length_c   1.000
_cell.angle_alpha   90.00
_cell.angle_beta   90.00
_cell.angle_gamma   90.00
#
_symmetry.space_group_name_H-M   'P 1'
#
loop_
_entity.id
_entity.type
_entity.pdbx_description
1 polymer ?
#
loop_
_entity_poly.entity_id
_entity_poly.type
_entity_poly.pdbx_seq_one_letter_code
_entity_poly.pdbx_strand_id
1 'polypeptide(L)'
;VYYMPLPVDVVNPLQNPTGTYAETATLETPWSDFNIRNQTKIALDVLVETVNPTSSETIKVEYATNYDDETYTVLDNSVTTNGLIATTGESKFRIVVGGAPIGEVFRSIKFRVTFARGSVTTNTPQLIKMTLVWRAVVALLWGVAADIDVNEISPDGRNTKQQIVDLKSA
;
A
#
# COMPACT_ATOMS: atom_id res chain seq x y z
N VAL A 1 12.98 -22.39 17.04
CA VAL A 1 14.25 -21.62 17.05
C VAL A 1 15.10 -22.20 15.94
N TYR A 2 15.34 -21.44 14.90
CA TYR A 2 16.23 -21.85 13.82
C TYR A 2 17.65 -21.43 14.19
N TYR A 3 18.55 -22.39 14.23
CA TYR A 3 19.97 -22.15 14.44
C TYR A 3 20.64 -22.02 13.08
N MET A 4 21.10 -20.83 12.73
CA MET A 4 21.93 -20.60 11.56
C MET A 4 23.37 -20.46 12.05
N PRO A 5 24.25 -21.44 11.81
CA PRO A 5 25.66 -21.30 12.12
C PRO A 5 26.25 -20.22 11.21
N LEU A 6 26.70 -19.11 11.80
CA LEU A 6 27.49 -18.11 11.08
C LEU A 6 28.96 -18.52 11.19
N PRO A 7 29.65 -18.87 10.08
CA PRO A 7 31.09 -19.08 10.10
C PRO A 7 31.78 -17.83 10.58
N VAL A 8 32.82 -17.98 11.36
CA VAL A 8 33.54 -16.88 12.04
C VAL A 8 34.11 -15.85 11.05
N ASP A 9 34.32 -16.24 9.80
CA ASP A 9 34.96 -15.44 8.76
C ASP A 9 33.99 -14.86 7.73
N VAL A 10 32.67 -15.04 7.89
CA VAL A 10 31.67 -14.54 6.93
C VAL A 10 30.91 -13.39 7.52
N VAL A 11 31.22 -12.18 7.09
CA VAL A 11 30.55 -10.94 7.51
C VAL A 11 29.15 -10.83 6.93
N ASN A 12 28.89 -11.44 5.76
CA ASN A 12 27.62 -11.45 5.09
C ASN A 12 27.10 -12.90 4.93
N PRO A 13 25.93 -13.25 5.51
CA PRO A 13 25.35 -14.59 5.36
C PRO A 13 25.19 -15.04 3.90
N LEU A 14 25.02 -14.11 2.95
CA LEU A 14 24.94 -14.38 1.52
C LEU A 14 26.25 -14.92 0.91
N GLN A 15 27.38 -14.72 1.59
CA GLN A 15 28.69 -15.18 1.15
C GLN A 15 29.11 -16.52 1.77
N ASN A 16 28.24 -17.13 2.57
CA ASN A 16 28.53 -18.43 3.16
C ASN A 16 28.40 -19.54 2.09
N PRO A 17 29.53 -20.14 1.65
CA PRO A 17 29.50 -21.13 0.58
C PRO A 17 28.82 -22.46 0.99
N THR A 18 28.65 -22.70 2.28
CA THR A 18 27.97 -23.90 2.83
C THR A 18 26.55 -23.57 3.32
N GLY A 19 26.15 -22.30 3.26
CA GLY A 19 24.82 -21.87 3.66
C GLY A 19 23.76 -22.36 2.70
N THR A 20 22.66 -22.84 3.23
CA THR A 20 21.46 -23.17 2.45
C THR A 20 20.30 -22.28 2.88
N TYR A 21 19.53 -21.82 1.91
CA TYR A 21 18.33 -21.03 2.18
C TYR A 21 17.16 -21.96 2.52
N ALA A 22 16.23 -21.48 3.35
CA ALA A 22 14.96 -22.15 3.57
C ALA A 22 14.18 -22.23 2.24
N GLU A 23 13.33 -23.22 2.10
CA GLU A 23 12.49 -23.40 0.90
C GLU A 23 11.59 -22.20 0.67
N THR A 24 11.02 -21.66 1.75
CA THR A 24 10.21 -20.46 1.75
C THR A 24 10.58 -19.57 2.93
N ALA A 25 10.48 -18.26 2.73
CA ALA A 25 10.61 -17.25 3.78
C ALA A 25 9.56 -16.17 3.58
N THR A 26 9.06 -15.64 4.68
CA THR A 26 8.05 -14.56 4.63
C THR A 26 8.55 -13.36 5.43
N LEU A 27 8.43 -12.18 4.82
CA LEU A 27 8.68 -10.89 5.43
C LEU A 27 7.35 -10.12 5.49
N GLU A 28 6.96 -9.66 6.67
CA GLU A 28 5.83 -8.74 6.82
C GLU A 28 6.31 -7.37 7.28
N THR A 29 5.79 -6.33 6.65
CA THR A 29 6.02 -4.96 7.12
C THR A 29 5.07 -4.64 8.27
N PRO A 30 5.41 -3.69 9.14
CA PRO A 30 4.42 -3.15 10.05
C PRO A 30 3.30 -2.42 9.29
N TRP A 31 2.16 -2.22 9.96
CA TRP A 31 1.11 -1.33 9.47
C TRP A 31 1.63 0.10 9.31
N SER A 32 1.40 0.68 8.15
CA SER A 32 1.77 2.07 7.85
C SER A 32 0.54 2.91 7.56
N ASP A 33 0.41 4.01 8.29
CA ASP A 33 -0.59 5.05 8.07
C ASP A 33 0.02 6.35 7.50
N PHE A 34 1.34 6.35 7.26
CA PHE A 34 2.13 7.47 6.73
C PHE A 34 2.02 8.74 7.59
N ASN A 35 1.81 8.61 8.90
CA ASN A 35 1.59 9.68 9.88
C ASN A 35 0.34 10.53 9.63
N ILE A 36 -0.61 10.05 8.82
CA ILE A 36 -1.90 10.70 8.55
C ILE A 36 -3.05 9.72 8.77
N ARG A 37 -3.12 9.23 10.00
CA ARG A 37 -3.98 8.11 10.43
C ARG A 37 -5.45 8.26 10.05
N ASN A 38 -5.98 9.45 10.21
CA ASN A 38 -7.43 9.71 10.04
C ASN A 38 -7.81 10.05 8.59
N GLN A 39 -6.81 10.18 7.70
CA GLN A 39 -7.07 10.54 6.32
C GLN A 39 -7.15 9.29 5.44
N THR A 40 -8.19 9.26 4.61
CA THR A 40 -8.33 8.25 3.56
C THR A 40 -7.28 8.47 2.47
N LYS A 41 -6.69 7.39 2.02
CA LYS A 41 -5.65 7.34 0.98
C LYS A 41 -6.06 6.38 -0.11
N ILE A 42 -5.49 6.53 -1.29
CA ILE A 42 -5.65 5.59 -2.40
C ILE A 42 -4.27 5.10 -2.80
N ALA A 43 -4.05 3.80 -2.68
CA ALA A 43 -2.87 3.11 -3.20
C ALA A 43 -3.05 2.90 -4.71
N LEU A 44 -2.12 3.38 -5.51
CA LEU A 44 -2.21 3.38 -6.96
C LEU A 44 -1.34 2.29 -7.60
N ASP A 45 -0.06 2.33 -7.28
CA ASP A 45 0.94 1.41 -7.83
C ASP A 45 1.89 0.93 -6.74
N VAL A 46 2.41 -0.28 -6.90
CA VAL A 46 3.54 -0.80 -6.13
C VAL A 46 4.66 -1.14 -7.11
N LEU A 47 5.86 -0.59 -6.87
CA LEU A 47 7.05 -0.89 -7.63
C LEU A 47 7.91 -1.82 -6.79
N VAL A 48 8.32 -2.94 -7.37
CA VAL A 48 9.13 -3.97 -6.69
C VAL A 48 10.38 -4.21 -7.51
N GLU A 49 11.54 -3.93 -6.94
CA GLU A 49 12.85 -4.17 -7.57
C GLU A 49 13.47 -5.42 -6.97
N THR A 50 13.84 -6.34 -7.86
CA THR A 50 14.33 -7.66 -7.49
C THR A 50 15.61 -8.04 -8.23
N VAL A 51 16.40 -8.93 -7.63
CA VAL A 51 17.60 -9.54 -8.23
C VAL A 51 17.54 -11.04 -8.04
N ASN A 52 17.94 -11.75 -9.08
CA ASN A 52 18.01 -13.20 -9.16
C ASN A 52 16.69 -13.99 -8.98
N PRO A 53 15.48 -13.42 -9.19
CA PRO A 53 14.34 -14.31 -9.35
C PRO A 53 14.43 -15.06 -10.68
N THR A 54 13.90 -16.28 -10.68
CA THR A 54 13.77 -17.15 -11.86
C THR A 54 12.38 -17.80 -11.86
N SER A 55 12.10 -18.65 -12.83
CA SER A 55 10.85 -19.41 -12.84
C SER A 55 10.71 -20.36 -11.64
N SER A 56 11.83 -20.70 -10.96
CA SER A 56 11.86 -21.59 -9.80
C SER A 56 12.09 -20.81 -8.50
N GLU A 57 12.83 -19.72 -8.54
CA GLU A 57 13.08 -18.83 -7.41
C GLU A 57 12.21 -17.56 -7.58
N THR A 58 11.14 -17.48 -6.82
CA THR A 58 10.12 -16.44 -7.02
C THR A 58 9.90 -15.57 -5.80
N ILE A 59 9.43 -14.36 -6.05
CA ILE A 59 8.91 -13.44 -5.02
C ILE A 59 7.43 -13.19 -5.29
N LYS A 60 6.61 -13.32 -4.24
CA LYS A 60 5.21 -12.92 -4.26
C LYS A 60 4.99 -11.78 -3.28
N VAL A 61 4.28 -10.75 -3.71
CA VAL A 61 3.91 -9.62 -2.85
C VAL A 61 2.40 -9.59 -2.69
N GLU A 62 1.97 -9.47 -1.45
CA GLU A 62 0.58 -9.35 -1.05
C GLU A 62 0.42 -8.12 -0.16
N TYR A 63 -0.77 -7.55 -0.13
CA TYR A 63 -1.07 -6.43 0.77
C TYR A 63 -2.37 -6.67 1.54
N ALA A 64 -2.47 -6.06 2.71
CA ALA A 64 -3.69 -5.96 3.51
C ALA A 64 -3.94 -4.49 3.87
N THR A 65 -5.19 -4.12 4.08
CA THR A 65 -5.60 -2.75 4.38
C THR A 65 -6.43 -2.68 5.66
N ASN A 66 -6.44 -1.50 6.29
CA ASN A 66 -7.35 -1.14 7.39
C ASN A 66 -7.28 -2.05 8.61
N TYR A 67 -6.08 -2.58 8.92
CA TYR A 67 -5.82 -3.49 10.05
C TYR A 67 -6.53 -4.85 9.93
N ASP A 68 -6.90 -5.27 8.73
CA ASP A 68 -7.37 -6.62 8.47
C ASP A 68 -6.14 -7.54 8.25
N ASP A 69 -5.80 -8.30 9.28
CA ASP A 69 -4.66 -9.23 9.25
C ASP A 69 -4.99 -10.59 8.61
N GLU A 70 -6.24 -10.85 8.30
CA GLU A 70 -6.69 -12.14 7.79
C GLU A 70 -6.77 -12.16 6.27
N THR A 71 -7.09 -11.01 5.66
CA THR A 71 -7.32 -10.91 4.21
C THR A 71 -6.15 -10.24 3.51
N TYR A 72 -5.39 -11.02 2.75
CA TYR A 72 -4.33 -10.52 1.89
C TYR A 72 -4.73 -10.59 0.42
N THR A 73 -4.51 -9.51 -0.29
CA THR A 73 -4.70 -9.43 -1.74
C THR A 73 -3.36 -9.55 -2.44
N VAL A 74 -3.27 -10.46 -3.41
CA VAL A 74 -2.05 -10.64 -4.22
C VAL A 74 -1.90 -9.46 -5.16
N LEU A 75 -0.69 -8.89 -5.22
CA LEU A 75 -0.32 -7.97 -6.29
C LEU A 75 -0.06 -8.76 -7.57
N ASP A 76 -0.88 -8.52 -8.57
CA ASP A 76 -0.75 -9.15 -9.87
C ASP A 76 -0.71 -8.10 -10.99
N ASN A 77 -0.14 -8.47 -12.12
CA ASN A 77 -0.14 -7.69 -13.35
C ASN A 77 -0.20 -8.61 -14.56
N SER A 78 -0.35 -8.05 -15.75
CA SER A 78 -0.46 -8.85 -17.00
C SER A 78 0.81 -9.63 -17.37
N VAL A 79 1.91 -9.42 -16.66
CA VAL A 79 3.22 -10.05 -16.92
C VAL A 79 3.53 -11.17 -15.92
N THR A 80 2.94 -11.09 -14.71
CA THR A 80 3.14 -12.09 -13.67
C THR A 80 2.07 -13.19 -13.76
N THR A 81 2.45 -14.40 -13.43
CA THR A 81 1.49 -15.51 -13.27
C THR A 81 1.19 -15.65 -11.78
N ASN A 82 -0.05 -15.39 -11.38
CA ASN A 82 -0.48 -15.42 -9.98
C ASN A 82 0.35 -14.49 -9.05
N GLY A 83 0.79 -13.34 -9.55
CA GLY A 83 1.60 -12.38 -8.79
C GLY A 83 3.04 -12.83 -8.51
N LEU A 84 3.53 -13.88 -9.17
CA LEU A 84 4.89 -14.38 -8.97
C LEU A 84 5.89 -13.58 -9.84
N ILE A 85 6.83 -12.91 -9.19
CA ILE A 85 7.94 -12.22 -9.85
C ILE A 85 9.03 -13.25 -10.10
N ALA A 86 9.35 -13.47 -11.37
CA ALA A 86 10.31 -14.47 -11.85
C ALA A 86 11.44 -13.85 -12.71
N THR A 87 11.53 -12.52 -12.78
CA THR A 87 12.52 -11.80 -13.60
C THR A 87 13.21 -10.72 -12.79
N THR A 88 14.50 -10.57 -12.99
CA THR A 88 15.31 -9.49 -12.40
C THR A 88 14.90 -8.13 -12.94
N GLY A 89 14.89 -7.14 -12.07
CA GLY A 89 14.60 -5.75 -12.38
C GLY A 89 13.38 -5.22 -11.65
N GLU A 90 12.85 -4.11 -12.16
CA GLU A 90 11.67 -3.48 -11.60
C GLU A 90 10.39 -4.07 -12.20
N SER A 91 9.48 -4.49 -11.32
CA SER A 91 8.12 -4.90 -11.66
C SER A 91 7.14 -3.87 -11.11
N LYS A 92 6.27 -3.36 -11.97
CA LYS A 92 5.21 -2.42 -11.60
C LYS A 92 3.87 -3.13 -11.51
N PHE A 93 3.22 -3.01 -10.37
CA PHE A 93 1.89 -3.53 -10.12
C PHE A 93 0.92 -2.37 -9.95
N ARG A 94 -0.02 -2.25 -10.87
CA ARG A 94 -1.14 -1.32 -10.72
C ARG A 94 -2.22 -1.96 -9.88
N ILE A 95 -2.65 -1.28 -8.83
CA ILE A 95 -3.72 -1.79 -7.98
C ILE A 95 -5.05 -1.62 -8.68
N VAL A 96 -5.73 -2.76 -8.89
CA VAL A 96 -7.00 -2.85 -9.61
C VAL A 96 -8.09 -3.30 -8.65
N VAL A 97 -9.18 -2.54 -8.56
CA VAL A 97 -10.35 -2.87 -7.74
C VAL A 97 -11.57 -3.02 -8.63
N GLY A 98 -12.26 -4.15 -8.51
CA GLY A 98 -13.44 -4.43 -9.33
C GLY A 98 -13.18 -4.43 -10.85
N GLY A 99 -11.94 -4.75 -11.28
CA GLY A 99 -11.53 -4.74 -12.68
C GLY A 99 -11.11 -3.37 -13.22
N ALA A 100 -11.20 -2.30 -12.41
CA ALA A 100 -10.79 -0.95 -12.82
C ALA A 100 -9.48 -0.54 -12.13
N PRO A 101 -8.55 0.14 -12.83
CA PRO A 101 -7.26 0.59 -12.27
C PRO A 101 -7.42 1.90 -11.45
N ILE A 102 -8.35 1.88 -10.51
CA ILE A 102 -8.70 3.05 -9.69
C ILE A 102 -7.93 3.15 -8.38
N GLY A 103 -7.20 2.08 -8.04
CA GLY A 103 -6.46 1.97 -6.80
C GLY A 103 -7.31 1.50 -5.61
N GLU A 104 -6.66 1.04 -4.55
CA GLU A 104 -7.28 0.56 -3.31
C GLU A 104 -7.40 1.69 -2.29
N VAL A 105 -8.58 1.84 -1.70
CA VAL A 105 -8.86 2.83 -0.66
C VAL A 105 -8.43 2.29 0.69
N PHE A 106 -7.58 3.01 1.41
CA PHE A 106 -7.07 2.57 2.70
C PHE A 106 -6.83 3.72 3.69
N ARG A 107 -6.77 3.38 4.97
CA ARG A 107 -6.26 4.24 6.06
C ARG A 107 -4.90 3.79 6.54
N SER A 108 -4.71 2.48 6.63
CA SER A 108 -3.45 1.82 6.91
C SER A 108 -3.24 0.68 5.92
N ILE A 109 -1.98 0.40 5.59
CA ILE A 109 -1.61 -0.67 4.67
C ILE A 109 -0.41 -1.43 5.22
N LYS A 110 -0.37 -2.73 4.98
CA LYS A 110 0.71 -3.64 5.32
C LYS A 110 1.01 -4.52 4.13
N PHE A 111 2.26 -4.91 3.96
CA PHE A 111 2.70 -5.81 2.91
C PHE A 111 3.25 -7.10 3.50
N ARG A 112 3.02 -8.19 2.77
CA ARG A 112 3.63 -9.48 2.99
C ARG A 112 4.38 -9.89 1.74
N VAL A 113 5.67 -10.21 1.89
CA VAL A 113 6.53 -10.67 0.80
C VAL A 113 6.92 -12.11 1.10
N THR A 114 6.58 -13.01 0.20
CA THR A 114 6.95 -14.42 0.28
C THR A 114 8.03 -14.71 -0.74
N PHE A 115 9.16 -15.24 -0.26
CA PHE A 115 10.26 -15.71 -1.07
C PHE A 115 10.17 -17.23 -1.19
N ALA A 116 10.33 -17.75 -2.39
CA ALA A 116 10.42 -19.18 -2.64
C ALA A 116 11.72 -19.46 -3.40
N ARG A 117 12.53 -20.40 -2.91
CA ARG A 117 13.68 -20.92 -3.64
C ARG A 117 13.28 -22.14 -4.45
N GLY A 118 14.04 -22.43 -5.52
CA GLY A 118 13.91 -23.64 -6.27
C GLY A 118 14.63 -24.84 -5.63
N SER A 119 14.98 -25.80 -6.44
CA SER A 119 15.72 -26.99 -6.01
C SER A 119 17.17 -26.72 -5.60
N VAL A 120 17.75 -25.62 -6.10
CA VAL A 120 19.13 -25.21 -5.77
C VAL A 120 19.12 -24.47 -4.43
N THR A 121 19.63 -25.16 -3.40
CA THR A 121 19.54 -24.69 -2.01
C THR A 121 20.42 -23.48 -1.69
N THR A 122 21.36 -23.16 -2.57
CA THR A 122 22.27 -22.00 -2.45
C THR A 122 21.77 -20.76 -3.20
N ASN A 123 20.67 -20.88 -3.94
CA ASN A 123 20.06 -19.75 -4.64
C ASN A 123 18.82 -19.26 -3.91
N THR A 124 18.62 -17.95 -3.95
CA THR A 124 17.39 -17.29 -3.46
C THR A 124 17.16 -16.00 -4.23
N PRO A 125 15.92 -15.64 -4.51
CA PRO A 125 15.61 -14.33 -5.05
C PRO A 125 15.80 -13.26 -3.97
N GLN A 126 16.14 -12.04 -4.39
CA GLN A 126 16.39 -10.92 -3.49
C GLN A 126 15.44 -9.76 -3.79
N LEU A 127 14.82 -9.24 -2.74
CA LEU A 127 14.09 -7.97 -2.80
C LEU A 127 15.06 -6.84 -2.47
N ILE A 128 15.26 -5.93 -3.42
CA ILE A 128 16.12 -4.75 -3.26
C ILE A 128 15.33 -3.58 -2.72
N LYS A 129 14.14 -3.35 -3.29
CA LYS A 129 13.31 -2.20 -2.96
C LYS A 129 11.84 -2.49 -3.23
N MET A 130 11.00 -1.92 -2.39
CA MET A 130 9.56 -1.85 -2.62
C MET A 130 9.09 -0.41 -2.38
N THR A 131 8.36 0.15 -3.34
CA THR A 131 7.85 1.52 -3.29
C THR A 131 6.36 1.52 -3.51
N LEU A 132 5.60 2.06 -2.58
CA LEU A 132 4.17 2.31 -2.74
C LEU A 132 3.95 3.72 -3.28
N VAL A 133 3.22 3.82 -4.38
CA VAL A 133 2.72 5.08 -4.93
C VAL A 133 1.28 5.26 -4.46
N TRP A 134 1.01 6.33 -3.74
CA TRP A 134 -0.31 6.60 -3.18
C TRP A 134 -0.62 8.09 -3.20
N ARG A 135 -1.90 8.44 -3.03
CA ARG A 135 -2.36 9.81 -2.84
C ARG A 135 -3.33 9.90 -1.66
N ALA A 136 -3.33 11.03 -0.97
CA ALA A 136 -4.35 11.34 0.01
C ALA A 136 -5.65 11.75 -0.70
N VAL A 137 -6.78 11.32 -0.14
CA VAL A 137 -8.09 11.84 -0.55
C VAL A 137 -8.35 13.10 0.27
N VAL A 138 -8.25 14.24 -0.39
CA VAL A 138 -8.57 15.53 0.25
C VAL A 138 -10.08 15.70 0.20
N ALA A 139 -10.72 15.76 1.37
CA ALA A 139 -12.12 16.19 1.45
C ALA A 139 -12.19 17.66 1.06
N LEU A 140 -12.89 17.97 -0.03
CA LEU A 140 -13.19 19.34 -0.38
C LEU A 140 -14.23 19.84 0.63
N LEU A 141 -13.80 20.69 1.54
CA LEU A 141 -14.69 21.43 2.42
C LEU A 141 -15.04 22.74 1.70
N TRP A 142 -16.28 22.87 1.28
CA TRP A 142 -16.82 24.14 0.82
C TRP A 142 -17.27 24.93 2.04
N GLY A 143 -16.63 26.05 2.30
CA GLY A 143 -17.07 27.02 3.28
C GLY A 143 -17.68 28.20 2.54
N VAL A 144 -18.92 28.56 2.88
CA VAL A 144 -19.53 29.82 2.46
C VAL A 144 -19.51 30.76 3.67
N ALA A 145 -18.76 31.86 3.57
CA ALA A 145 -18.83 32.94 4.51
C ALA A 145 -19.84 33.95 3.92
N ALA A 146 -20.96 34.15 4.60
CA ALA A 146 -21.94 35.21 4.27
C ALA A 146 -21.90 36.27 5.36
N ASP A 147 -21.64 37.48 4.95
CA ASP A 147 -21.78 38.66 5.82
C ASP A 147 -23.27 39.11 5.75
N ILE A 148 -23.96 38.97 6.86
CA ILE A 148 -25.39 39.29 6.94
C ILE A 148 -25.52 40.61 7.70
N ASP A 149 -25.86 41.68 6.99
CA ASP A 149 -26.19 42.93 7.66
C ASP A 149 -27.58 42.82 8.33
N VAL A 150 -27.56 42.78 9.65
CA VAL A 150 -28.78 42.60 10.48
C VAL A 150 -29.53 43.90 10.68
N ASN A 151 -29.03 45.04 10.18
CA ASN A 151 -29.61 46.34 10.35
C ASN A 151 -30.43 46.82 9.13
N GLU A 152 -30.32 46.15 8.00
CA GLU A 152 -31.17 46.50 6.84
C GLU A 152 -32.55 45.85 6.91
N ILE A 153 -33.56 46.64 6.71
CA ILE A 153 -34.90 46.14 6.49
C ILE A 153 -35.03 45.81 5.01
N SER A 154 -35.34 44.57 4.71
CA SER A 154 -35.54 44.11 3.33
C SER A 154 -36.64 44.95 2.63
N PRO A 155 -36.56 45.18 1.31
CA PRO A 155 -37.58 45.88 0.52
C PRO A 155 -38.97 45.25 0.64
N ASP A 156 -39.11 44.02 1.09
CA ASP A 156 -40.38 43.31 1.33
C ASP A 156 -40.91 43.50 2.76
N GLY A 157 -40.24 44.32 3.58
CA GLY A 157 -40.66 44.67 4.95
C GLY A 157 -40.40 43.60 6.00
N ARG A 158 -39.66 42.51 5.65
CA ARG A 158 -39.30 41.48 6.61
C ARG A 158 -38.10 41.91 7.43
N ASN A 159 -38.12 41.61 8.71
CA ASN A 159 -36.93 41.81 9.53
C ASN A 159 -35.93 40.68 9.33
N THR A 160 -34.68 40.94 9.60
CA THR A 160 -33.56 40.00 9.37
C THR A 160 -33.73 38.66 10.10
N LYS A 161 -34.41 38.60 11.25
CA LYS A 161 -34.71 37.37 11.96
C LYS A 161 -35.63 36.45 11.15
N GLN A 162 -36.63 37.02 10.45
CA GLN A 162 -37.52 36.23 9.59
C GLN A 162 -36.82 35.71 8.34
N GLN A 163 -35.91 36.48 7.75
CA GLN A 163 -35.11 36.05 6.63
C GLN A 163 -34.16 34.89 7.00
N ILE A 164 -33.54 34.92 8.20
CA ILE A 164 -32.71 33.83 8.71
C ILE A 164 -33.51 32.54 8.97
N VAL A 165 -34.75 32.68 9.44
CA VAL A 165 -35.65 31.55 9.65
C VAL A 165 -36.03 30.90 8.33
N ASP A 166 -36.33 31.68 7.32
CA ASP A 166 -36.71 31.22 5.97
C ASP A 166 -35.51 30.47 5.30
N LEU A 167 -34.26 30.95 5.48
CA LEU A 167 -33.06 30.30 5.00
C LEU A 167 -32.75 28.95 5.69
N LYS A 168 -33.20 28.74 6.94
CA LYS A 168 -33.06 27.49 7.67
C LYS A 168 -34.12 26.47 7.32
N SER A 169 -35.19 26.86 6.68
CA SER A 169 -36.34 26.00 6.34
C SER A 169 -36.37 25.60 4.85
N ALA A 170 -35.41 26.08 4.04
CA ALA A 170 -35.19 25.72 2.64
C ALA A 170 -34.12 24.63 2.50
#